data_8a5dfc3653eb3f639a0a4e827a000aa3
#
_entry.id   8a5dfc3653eb3f639a0a4e827a000aa3
#
_cell.length_a   1.000
_cell.length_b   1.000
_cell.length_c   1.000
_cell.angle_alpha   90.00
_cell.angle_beta   90.00
_cell.angle_gamma   90.00
#
_symmetry.space_group_name_H-M   'P 1'
#
loop_
_entity.id
_entity.type
_entity.pdbx_description
1 polymer ?
#
loop_
_entity_poly.entity_id
_entity_poly.type
_entity_poly.pdbx_seq_one_letter_code
_entity_poly.pdbx_strand_id
1 'polypeptide(L)'
;MKATHNWVWNGCGLGSPGGAWRFVMVPLGLCVLLLTGGGCSARKYALNRMGDALASSGTTFASDNDPQLVRDAAPFSLKLMESVLSEVPRHTGLLLATSSGFTQYAYAFVHQEADELEQDDFAAAMVLRKRAAALYLRAKDYGLRGLSVRFPGFESALHEDPVRAVQAARRKDVPLLYWTAAAWGSAISLSKDQPARVAEVPAVEAMIDRCLELDEAYEQGVIHSFLISYEMSRQGAPGIPEDRARLHFERALKLSAGVQAAPLVALAEAV
;
A
#
# COMPACT_ATOMS: atom_id res chain seq x y z
N MET A 1 71.10 42.01 68.80
CA MET A 1 70.21 40.85 68.92
C MET A 1 69.44 40.74 67.60
N LYS A 2 69.95 40.02 66.65
CA LYS A 2 69.26 39.77 65.36
C LYS A 2 69.51 38.32 64.94
N ALA A 3 68.47 37.52 64.93
CA ALA A 3 68.52 36.15 64.50
C ALA A 3 68.17 36.12 62.94
N THR A 4 69.04 35.59 62.18
CA THR A 4 68.84 35.37 60.73
C THR A 4 68.48 33.91 60.50
N HIS A 5 67.29 33.67 59.93
CA HIS A 5 66.89 32.33 59.48
C HIS A 5 67.16 32.17 57.98
N ASN A 6 68.00 31.22 57.63
CA ASN A 6 68.23 30.74 56.27
C ASN A 6 67.15 29.76 55.92
N TRP A 7 66.47 30.01 54.84
CA TRP A 7 65.61 29.02 54.17
C TRP A 7 66.32 28.42 52.95
N VAL A 8 66.49 27.10 52.99
CA VAL A 8 67.02 26.33 51.90
C VAL A 8 65.88 25.95 50.98
N TRP A 9 65.98 26.26 49.66
CA TRP A 9 65.07 25.85 48.64
C TRP A 9 65.45 24.45 48.16
N ASN A 10 64.59 23.42 48.44
CA ASN A 10 64.67 22.13 47.77
C ASN A 10 63.83 22.19 46.50
N GLY A 11 64.48 21.97 45.36
CA GLY A 11 63.83 21.93 44.03
C GLY A 11 62.89 20.76 43.90
N CYS A 12 61.59 21.05 43.65
CA CYS A 12 60.65 20.07 43.17
C CYS A 12 60.74 19.98 41.66
N GLY A 13 61.03 18.78 41.17
CA GLY A 13 61.13 18.45 39.74
C GLY A 13 59.79 18.65 39.04
N LEU A 14 59.83 19.31 37.89
CA LEU A 14 58.73 19.45 36.96
C LEU A 14 58.43 18.09 36.29
N GLY A 15 57.39 17.41 36.83
CA GLY A 15 56.81 16.25 36.15
C GLY A 15 56.02 16.72 34.91
N SER A 16 56.33 16.22 33.72
CA SER A 16 55.66 16.56 32.46
C SER A 16 54.19 16.13 32.47
N PRO A 17 53.24 16.99 32.05
CA PRO A 17 51.78 16.67 31.98
C PRO A 17 51.44 15.94 30.67
N GLY A 18 52.03 14.78 30.41
CA GLY A 18 51.88 14.09 29.12
C GLY A 18 50.92 12.89 29.07
N GLY A 19 50.44 12.43 30.25
CA GLY A 19 49.75 11.12 30.30
C GLY A 19 48.22 11.12 30.46
N ALA A 20 47.64 12.12 31.11
CA ALA A 20 46.22 12.08 31.50
C ALA A 20 45.25 12.48 30.40
N TRP A 21 45.67 13.28 29.43
CA TRP A 21 44.80 13.74 28.35
C TRP A 21 44.56 12.70 27.25
N ARG A 22 45.42 11.73 27.06
CA ARG A 22 45.26 10.66 26.07
C ARG A 22 44.18 9.65 26.46
N PHE A 23 43.94 9.41 27.75
CA PHE A 23 42.90 8.47 28.22
C PHE A 23 41.48 9.05 28.22
N VAL A 24 41.32 10.37 28.21
CA VAL A 24 40.00 11.04 28.19
C VAL A 24 39.50 11.27 26.74
N MET A 25 40.42 11.52 25.79
CA MET A 25 40.08 11.82 24.40
C MET A 25 39.64 10.57 23.63
N VAL A 26 40.16 9.38 23.94
CA VAL A 26 39.78 8.13 23.25
C VAL A 26 38.32 7.72 23.54
N PRO A 27 37.84 7.71 24.81
CA PRO A 27 36.42 7.38 25.05
C PRO A 27 35.46 8.47 24.54
N LEU A 28 35.86 9.75 24.54
CA LEU A 28 35.02 10.83 24.00
C LEU A 28 34.88 10.73 22.47
N GLY A 29 35.97 10.44 21.76
CA GLY A 29 35.94 10.19 20.31
C GLY A 29 35.11 8.96 19.93
N LEU A 30 35.19 7.88 20.71
CA LEU A 30 34.39 6.66 20.51
C LEU A 30 32.89 6.91 20.76
N CYS A 31 32.53 7.70 21.80
CA CYS A 31 31.15 8.12 22.05
C CYS A 31 30.57 9.00 20.94
N VAL A 32 31.35 9.94 20.40
CA VAL A 32 30.91 10.78 19.27
C VAL A 32 30.73 9.95 17.99
N LEU A 33 31.61 8.97 17.71
CA LEU A 33 31.44 8.05 16.56
C LEU A 33 30.20 7.16 16.73
N LEU A 34 29.88 6.69 17.91
CA LEU A 34 28.69 5.89 18.20
C LEU A 34 27.40 6.71 18.07
N LEU A 35 27.41 8.00 18.40
CA LEU A 35 26.27 8.90 18.28
C LEU A 35 25.99 9.30 16.82
N THR A 36 27.00 9.42 15.96
CA THR A 36 26.83 9.74 14.53
C THR A 36 26.39 8.55 13.68
N GLY A 37 26.76 7.31 14.03
CA GLY A 37 26.34 6.09 13.33
C GLY A 37 24.91 5.62 13.67
N GLY A 38 24.36 6.00 14.83
CA GLY A 38 23.03 5.56 15.29
C GLY A 38 21.85 6.36 14.73
N GLY A 39 22.07 7.59 14.27
CA GLY A 39 20.98 8.50 13.87
C GLY A 39 20.17 8.03 12.66
N CYS A 40 20.83 7.50 11.63
CA CYS A 40 20.15 6.96 10.43
C CYS A 40 19.34 5.68 10.72
N SER A 41 19.84 4.84 11.63
CA SER A 41 19.15 3.60 12.04
C SER A 41 17.90 3.89 12.87
N ALA A 42 18.00 4.81 13.84
CA ALA A 42 16.87 5.20 14.70
C ALA A 42 15.77 5.90 13.88
N ARG A 43 16.12 6.81 12.97
CA ARG A 43 15.17 7.48 12.07
C ARG A 43 14.42 6.45 11.20
N LYS A 44 15.14 5.53 10.57
CA LYS A 44 14.55 4.49 9.74
C LYS A 44 13.64 3.55 10.53
N TYR A 45 14.04 3.20 11.75
CA TYR A 45 13.20 2.41 12.66
C TYR A 45 11.90 3.15 13.00
N ALA A 46 11.96 4.43 13.40
CA ALA A 46 10.78 5.23 13.71
C ALA A 46 9.83 5.35 12.52
N LEU A 47 10.38 5.57 11.30
CA LEU A 47 9.58 5.65 10.07
C LEU A 47 8.93 4.32 9.70
N ASN A 48 9.59 3.18 9.92
CA ASN A 48 8.96 1.88 9.73
C ASN A 48 7.82 1.65 10.72
N ARG A 49 8.00 2.02 12.02
CA ARG A 49 6.91 1.92 13.02
C ARG A 49 5.73 2.83 12.70
N MET A 50 6.00 4.03 12.17
CA MET A 50 4.94 4.90 11.68
C MET A 50 4.24 4.29 10.45
N GLY A 51 5.00 3.66 9.55
CA GLY A 51 4.46 2.90 8.44
C GLY A 51 3.55 1.75 8.89
N ASP A 52 3.96 0.98 9.92
CA ASP A 52 3.13 -0.08 10.50
C ASP A 52 1.82 0.49 11.07
N ALA A 53 1.88 1.60 11.81
CA ALA A 53 0.70 2.25 12.38
C ALA A 53 -0.27 2.76 11.31
N LEU A 54 0.26 3.41 10.27
CA LEU A 54 -0.55 3.87 9.13
C LEU A 54 -1.13 2.70 8.33
N ALA A 55 -0.38 1.62 8.15
CA ALA A 55 -0.87 0.43 7.45
C ALA A 55 -2.05 -0.24 8.18
N SER A 56 -2.13 -0.12 9.50
CA SER A 56 -3.22 -0.66 10.32
C SER A 56 -4.42 0.29 10.47
N SER A 57 -4.32 1.55 10.01
CA SER A 57 -5.38 2.56 10.21
C SER A 57 -6.62 2.35 9.33
N GLY A 58 -6.57 1.48 8.32
CA GLY A 58 -7.68 1.22 7.40
C GLY A 58 -8.98 0.77 8.08
N THR A 59 -8.89 0.07 9.21
CA THR A 59 -10.05 -0.35 10.00
C THR A 59 -10.82 0.83 10.60
N THR A 60 -10.14 1.93 10.96
CA THR A 60 -10.77 3.14 11.50
C THR A 60 -11.67 3.81 10.47
N PHE A 61 -11.22 3.90 9.22
CA PHE A 61 -12.04 4.43 8.13
C PHE A 61 -13.21 3.51 7.76
N ALA A 62 -12.98 2.19 7.72
CA ALA A 62 -14.00 1.22 7.35
C ALA A 62 -15.11 1.07 8.41
N SER A 63 -14.83 1.41 9.67
CA SER A 63 -15.80 1.35 10.77
C SER A 63 -16.48 2.68 11.09
N ASP A 64 -16.12 3.76 10.39
CA ASP A 64 -16.72 5.08 10.59
C ASP A 64 -18.12 5.13 10.00
N ASN A 65 -19.05 5.72 10.72
CA ASN A 65 -20.45 5.91 10.29
C ASN A 65 -20.72 7.28 9.66
N ASP A 66 -19.69 8.11 9.49
CA ASP A 66 -19.77 9.41 8.81
C ASP A 66 -18.98 9.37 7.49
N PRO A 67 -19.61 9.00 6.37
CA PRO A 67 -18.95 8.95 5.07
C PRO A 67 -18.35 10.29 4.63
N GLN A 68 -18.95 11.42 5.03
CA GLN A 68 -18.43 12.74 4.68
C GLN A 68 -17.10 13.02 5.40
N LEU A 69 -17.01 12.69 6.69
CA LEU A 69 -15.75 12.80 7.44
C LEU A 69 -14.66 11.92 6.82
N VAL A 70 -15.00 10.70 6.44
CA VAL A 70 -14.07 9.79 5.74
C VAL A 70 -13.63 10.39 4.40
N ARG A 71 -14.55 10.93 3.60
CA ARG A 71 -14.27 11.60 2.32
C ARG A 71 -13.26 12.72 2.47
N ASP A 72 -13.40 13.54 3.51
CA ASP A 72 -12.55 14.72 3.74
C ASP A 72 -11.19 14.34 4.35
N ALA A 73 -11.13 13.33 5.20
CA ALA A 73 -9.91 12.91 5.90
C ALA A 73 -9.01 11.97 5.07
N ALA A 74 -9.60 11.11 4.25
CA ALA A 74 -8.86 10.10 3.50
C ALA A 74 -7.77 10.67 2.57
N PRO A 75 -7.97 11.78 1.83
CA PRO A 75 -6.93 12.36 0.98
C PRO A 75 -5.67 12.77 1.75
N PHE A 76 -5.83 13.35 2.94
CA PHE A 76 -4.68 13.71 3.78
C PHE A 76 -3.93 12.46 4.25
N SER A 77 -4.66 11.43 4.71
CA SER A 77 -4.07 10.16 5.15
C SER A 77 -3.30 9.47 4.02
N LEU A 78 -3.86 9.44 2.81
CA LEU A 78 -3.19 8.88 1.63
C LEU A 78 -1.91 9.66 1.28
N LYS A 79 -1.94 11.00 1.35
CA LYS A 79 -0.74 11.83 1.12
C LYS A 79 0.32 11.63 2.20
N LEU A 80 -0.10 11.41 3.44
CA LEU A 80 0.81 11.09 4.54
C LEU A 80 1.49 9.73 4.31
N MET A 81 0.73 8.70 3.90
CA MET A 81 1.28 7.39 3.54
C MET A 81 2.32 7.50 2.42
N GLU A 82 2.05 8.28 1.38
CA GLU A 82 3.01 8.54 0.30
C GLU A 82 4.29 9.24 0.80
N SER A 83 4.14 10.21 1.70
CA SER A 83 5.30 10.91 2.29
C SER A 83 6.18 9.94 3.11
N VAL A 84 5.56 9.04 3.87
CA VAL A 84 6.32 8.00 4.60
C VAL A 84 6.95 6.99 3.63
N LEU A 85 6.25 6.60 2.56
CA LEU A 85 6.79 5.70 1.53
C LEU A 85 7.96 6.29 0.74
N SER A 86 8.11 7.62 0.68
CA SER A 86 9.30 8.25 0.09
C SER A 86 10.57 7.96 0.89
N GLU A 87 10.44 7.78 2.21
CA GLU A 87 11.54 7.48 3.13
C GLU A 87 11.74 5.97 3.33
N VAL A 88 10.66 5.19 3.27
CA VAL A 88 10.68 3.72 3.44
C VAL A 88 10.02 3.02 2.24
N PRO A 89 10.58 3.13 1.02
CA PRO A 89 9.94 2.75 -0.23
C PRO A 89 9.65 1.25 -0.39
N ARG A 90 10.17 0.41 0.49
CA ARG A 90 10.03 -1.05 0.47
C ARG A 90 9.14 -1.58 1.60
N HIS A 91 8.41 -0.71 2.32
CA HIS A 91 7.53 -1.10 3.41
C HIS A 91 6.24 -1.74 2.85
N THR A 92 6.19 -3.05 2.76
CA THR A 92 5.12 -3.80 2.07
C THR A 92 3.74 -3.58 2.66
N GLY A 93 3.61 -3.50 3.99
CA GLY A 93 2.34 -3.21 4.65
C GLY A 93 1.79 -1.83 4.26
N LEU A 94 2.66 -0.81 4.23
CA LEU A 94 2.25 0.54 3.84
C LEU A 94 1.96 0.66 2.33
N LEU A 95 2.70 -0.08 1.48
CA LEU A 95 2.41 -0.19 0.05
C LEU A 95 1.03 -0.81 -0.19
N LEU A 96 0.68 -1.87 0.54
CA LEU A 96 -0.66 -2.47 0.50
C LEU A 96 -1.72 -1.47 0.95
N ALA A 97 -1.56 -0.83 2.11
CA ALA A 97 -2.52 0.13 2.64
C ALA A 97 -2.73 1.33 1.70
N THR A 98 -1.64 1.81 1.06
CA THR A 98 -1.73 2.89 0.09
C THR A 98 -2.46 2.46 -1.18
N SER A 99 -2.19 1.26 -1.69
CA SER A 99 -2.90 0.68 -2.84
C SER A 99 -4.39 0.51 -2.56
N SER A 100 -4.74 -0.16 -1.47
CA SER A 100 -6.14 -0.37 -1.07
C SER A 100 -6.86 0.95 -0.77
N GLY A 101 -6.21 1.87 -0.06
CA GLY A 101 -6.79 3.16 0.31
C GLY A 101 -7.08 4.04 -0.90
N PHE A 102 -6.16 4.16 -1.88
CA PHE A 102 -6.45 4.88 -3.13
C PHE A 102 -7.55 4.21 -3.93
N THR A 103 -7.61 2.87 -3.97
CA THR A 103 -8.65 2.13 -4.68
C THR A 103 -10.04 2.41 -4.08
N GLN A 104 -10.15 2.28 -2.76
CA GLN A 104 -11.41 2.51 -2.04
C GLN A 104 -11.86 3.97 -2.14
N TYR A 105 -10.94 4.93 -1.97
CA TYR A 105 -11.25 6.36 -2.11
C TYR A 105 -11.71 6.69 -3.54
N ALA A 106 -11.00 6.17 -4.55
CA ALA A 106 -11.37 6.39 -5.94
C ALA A 106 -12.76 5.84 -6.24
N TYR A 107 -13.10 4.66 -5.74
CA TYR A 107 -14.39 4.04 -5.93
C TYR A 107 -15.50 4.82 -5.21
N ALA A 108 -15.39 4.94 -3.89
CA ALA A 108 -16.50 5.43 -3.07
C ALA A 108 -16.78 6.93 -3.22
N PHE A 109 -15.76 7.75 -3.54
CA PHE A 109 -15.91 9.21 -3.49
C PHE A 109 -15.61 9.93 -4.81
N VAL A 110 -15.19 9.20 -5.85
CA VAL A 110 -14.90 9.83 -7.15
C VAL A 110 -15.62 9.13 -8.29
N HIS A 111 -15.57 7.79 -8.32
CA HIS A 111 -16.20 7.01 -9.39
C HIS A 111 -17.73 7.00 -9.21
N GLN A 112 -18.22 6.72 -8.00
CA GLN A 112 -19.65 6.74 -7.70
C GLN A 112 -20.27 8.12 -7.96
N GLU A 113 -19.59 9.21 -7.57
CA GLU A 113 -20.06 10.56 -7.87
C GLU A 113 -20.15 10.82 -9.39
N ALA A 114 -19.22 10.24 -10.17
CA ALA A 114 -19.27 10.34 -11.63
C ALA A 114 -20.49 9.61 -12.21
N ASP A 115 -20.83 8.43 -11.66
CA ASP A 115 -21.96 7.64 -12.12
C ASP A 115 -23.31 8.32 -11.73
N GLU A 116 -23.39 8.91 -10.54
CA GLU A 116 -24.53 9.71 -10.11
C GLU A 116 -24.77 10.94 -10.99
N LEU A 117 -23.70 11.61 -11.45
CA LEU A 117 -23.78 12.81 -12.29
C LEU A 117 -23.99 12.52 -13.78
N GLU A 118 -23.86 11.28 -14.23
CA GLU A 118 -23.79 10.95 -15.67
C GLU A 118 -25.02 11.44 -16.45
N GLN A 119 -26.20 11.32 -15.85
CA GLN A 119 -27.46 11.71 -16.51
C GLN A 119 -27.71 13.22 -16.46
N ASP A 120 -27.24 13.90 -15.43
CA ASP A 120 -27.48 15.34 -15.21
C ASP A 120 -26.39 16.23 -15.81
N ASP A 121 -25.11 15.82 -15.68
CA ASP A 121 -23.95 16.54 -16.22
C ASP A 121 -22.88 15.55 -16.71
N PHE A 122 -23.04 15.07 -17.92
CA PHE A 122 -22.10 14.14 -18.57
C PHE A 122 -20.66 14.70 -18.64
N ALA A 123 -20.50 16.02 -18.83
CA ALA A 123 -19.16 16.61 -18.93
C ALA A 123 -18.45 16.56 -17.57
N ALA A 124 -19.14 16.90 -16.48
CA ALA A 124 -18.61 16.77 -15.12
C ALA A 124 -18.33 15.31 -14.77
N ALA A 125 -19.22 14.38 -15.11
CA ALA A 125 -19.04 12.95 -14.92
C ALA A 125 -17.75 12.44 -15.60
N MET A 126 -17.48 12.86 -16.84
CA MET A 126 -16.27 12.50 -17.57
C MET A 126 -14.99 13.03 -16.92
N VAL A 127 -15.03 14.23 -16.33
CA VAL A 127 -13.88 14.77 -15.57
C VAL A 127 -13.60 13.91 -14.33
N LEU A 128 -14.64 13.52 -13.61
CA LEU A 128 -14.52 12.65 -12.43
C LEU A 128 -14.05 11.24 -12.80
N ARG A 129 -14.56 10.63 -13.88
CA ARG A 129 -14.08 9.34 -14.39
C ARG A 129 -12.60 9.37 -14.73
N LYS A 130 -12.13 10.41 -15.40
CA LYS A 130 -10.70 10.60 -15.69
C LYS A 130 -9.87 10.71 -14.40
N ARG A 131 -10.38 11.43 -13.40
CA ARG A 131 -9.74 11.53 -12.08
C ARG A 131 -9.71 10.18 -11.37
N ALA A 132 -10.83 9.43 -11.37
CA ALA A 132 -10.91 8.09 -10.78
C ALA A 132 -9.91 7.13 -11.44
N ALA A 133 -9.84 7.11 -12.78
CA ALA A 133 -8.87 6.30 -13.52
C ALA A 133 -7.42 6.62 -13.12
N ALA A 134 -7.08 7.90 -12.95
CA ALA A 134 -5.74 8.30 -12.50
C ALA A 134 -5.43 7.83 -11.06
N LEU A 135 -6.41 7.85 -10.15
CA LEU A 135 -6.26 7.36 -8.79
C LEU A 135 -6.12 5.83 -8.75
N TYR A 136 -6.88 5.10 -9.56
CA TYR A 136 -6.74 3.65 -9.71
C TYR A 136 -5.37 3.25 -10.26
N LEU A 137 -4.85 3.96 -11.26
CA LEU A 137 -3.50 3.73 -11.77
C LEU A 137 -2.43 3.97 -10.70
N ARG A 138 -2.60 5.02 -9.91
CA ARG A 138 -1.74 5.29 -8.76
C ARG A 138 -1.78 4.16 -7.73
N ALA A 139 -2.97 3.65 -7.43
CA ALA A 139 -3.17 2.51 -6.54
C ALA A 139 -2.48 1.25 -7.07
N LYS A 140 -2.66 0.95 -8.39
CA LYS A 140 -1.99 -0.14 -9.10
C LYS A 140 -0.46 -0.05 -8.94
N ASP A 141 0.12 1.13 -9.14
CA ASP A 141 1.57 1.33 -9.08
C ASP A 141 2.12 1.04 -7.66
N TYR A 142 1.39 1.42 -6.59
CA TYR A 142 1.76 1.03 -5.22
C TYR A 142 1.64 -0.47 -4.99
N GLY A 143 0.61 -1.09 -5.52
CA GLY A 143 0.42 -2.54 -5.46
C GLY A 143 1.54 -3.31 -6.16
N LEU A 144 1.86 -2.94 -7.40
CA LEU A 144 2.96 -3.54 -8.18
C LEU A 144 4.33 -3.35 -7.49
N ARG A 145 4.58 -2.16 -6.91
CA ARG A 145 5.79 -1.95 -6.09
C ARG A 145 5.84 -2.92 -4.92
N GLY A 146 4.72 -3.12 -4.22
CA GLY A 146 4.63 -4.07 -3.11
C GLY A 146 4.91 -5.50 -3.55
N LEU A 147 4.32 -5.93 -4.67
CA LEU A 147 4.57 -7.24 -5.28
C LEU A 147 6.03 -7.39 -5.72
N SER A 148 6.64 -6.34 -6.30
CA SER A 148 8.06 -6.36 -6.72
C SER A 148 9.04 -6.38 -5.53
N VAL A 149 8.64 -5.87 -4.35
CA VAL A 149 9.44 -6.05 -3.11
C VAL A 149 9.42 -7.51 -2.66
N ARG A 150 8.31 -8.21 -2.85
CA ARG A 150 8.14 -9.63 -2.48
C ARG A 150 8.69 -10.59 -3.52
N PHE A 151 8.53 -10.24 -4.79
CA PHE A 151 8.90 -11.06 -5.95
C PHE A 151 9.72 -10.19 -6.91
N PRO A 152 11.06 -10.18 -6.79
CA PRO A 152 11.91 -9.39 -7.69
C PRO A 152 11.63 -9.72 -9.16
N GLY A 153 11.45 -8.68 -9.99
CA GLY A 153 11.12 -8.85 -11.41
C GLY A 153 9.65 -9.16 -11.70
N PHE A 154 8.74 -9.07 -10.73
CA PHE A 154 7.33 -9.43 -10.87
C PHE A 154 6.63 -8.70 -12.02
N GLU A 155 6.85 -7.41 -12.18
CA GLU A 155 6.23 -6.61 -13.21
C GLU A 155 6.63 -7.06 -14.63
N SER A 156 7.92 -7.32 -14.86
CA SER A 156 8.38 -7.88 -16.14
C SER A 156 7.80 -9.27 -16.38
N ALA A 157 7.76 -10.12 -15.35
CA ALA A 157 7.19 -11.46 -15.46
C ALA A 157 5.68 -11.43 -15.80
N LEU A 158 4.93 -10.46 -15.24
CA LEU A 158 3.51 -10.26 -15.58
C LEU A 158 3.30 -9.88 -17.06
N HIS A 159 4.22 -9.11 -17.64
CA HIS A 159 4.13 -8.78 -19.08
C HIS A 159 4.49 -9.96 -19.98
N GLU A 160 5.40 -10.82 -19.56
CA GLU A 160 5.86 -11.98 -20.34
C GLU A 160 4.88 -13.16 -20.25
N ASP A 161 4.52 -13.55 -19.03
CA ASP A 161 3.61 -14.67 -18.74
C ASP A 161 2.88 -14.40 -17.41
N PRO A 162 1.70 -13.75 -17.47
CA PRO A 162 0.94 -13.39 -16.26
C PRO A 162 0.61 -14.59 -15.37
N VAL A 163 0.21 -15.71 -15.97
CA VAL A 163 -0.18 -16.92 -15.24
C VAL A 163 1.01 -17.49 -14.45
N ARG A 164 2.16 -17.57 -15.10
CA ARG A 164 3.39 -18.04 -14.45
C ARG A 164 3.88 -17.08 -13.36
N ALA A 165 3.78 -15.78 -13.60
CA ALA A 165 4.25 -14.76 -12.66
C ALA A 165 3.59 -14.88 -11.30
N VAL A 166 2.29 -15.20 -11.23
CA VAL A 166 1.53 -15.28 -9.97
C VAL A 166 1.69 -16.62 -9.23
N GLN A 167 2.30 -17.64 -9.84
CA GLN A 167 2.41 -18.98 -9.24
C GLN A 167 3.21 -19.01 -7.93
N ALA A 168 4.21 -18.11 -7.78
CA ALA A 168 5.00 -18.04 -6.56
C ALA A 168 4.23 -17.45 -5.36
N ALA A 169 3.09 -16.81 -5.59
CA ALA A 169 2.28 -16.21 -4.56
C ALA A 169 1.60 -17.27 -3.68
N ARG A 170 1.44 -16.93 -2.41
CA ARG A 170 0.83 -17.76 -1.36
C ARG A 170 -0.32 -17.00 -0.72
N ARG A 171 -1.13 -17.68 0.13
CA ARG A 171 -2.28 -17.08 0.83
C ARG A 171 -1.99 -15.73 1.49
N LYS A 172 -0.83 -15.56 2.11
CA LYS A 172 -0.42 -14.28 2.74
C LYS A 172 -0.23 -13.13 1.74
N ASP A 173 -0.12 -13.42 0.45
CA ASP A 173 0.09 -12.45 -0.62
C ASP A 173 -1.24 -12.03 -1.28
N VAL A 174 -2.34 -12.72 -0.97
CA VAL A 174 -3.69 -12.45 -1.50
C VAL A 174 -4.11 -10.99 -1.32
N PRO A 175 -3.94 -10.35 -0.14
CA PRO A 175 -4.33 -8.94 0.00
C PRO A 175 -3.66 -8.03 -1.03
N LEU A 176 -2.37 -8.21 -1.26
CA LEU A 176 -1.62 -7.37 -2.19
C LEU A 176 -1.96 -7.66 -3.65
N LEU A 177 -2.14 -8.96 -4.02
CA LEU A 177 -2.61 -9.35 -5.35
C LEU A 177 -4.00 -8.79 -5.63
N TYR A 178 -4.94 -8.98 -4.71
CA TYR A 178 -6.33 -8.55 -4.85
C TYR A 178 -6.43 -7.03 -5.06
N TRP A 179 -5.86 -6.23 -4.16
CA TRP A 179 -5.96 -4.77 -4.27
C TRP A 179 -5.23 -4.22 -5.49
N THR A 180 -4.14 -4.86 -5.92
CA THR A 180 -3.47 -4.51 -7.19
C THR A 180 -4.36 -4.79 -8.38
N ALA A 181 -4.97 -5.97 -8.44
CA ALA A 181 -5.85 -6.39 -9.52
C ALA A 181 -7.15 -5.56 -9.56
N ALA A 182 -7.75 -5.30 -8.40
CA ALA A 182 -8.96 -4.47 -8.29
C ALA A 182 -8.72 -3.04 -8.79
N ALA A 183 -7.61 -2.41 -8.36
CA ALA A 183 -7.21 -1.10 -8.86
C ALA A 183 -6.98 -1.10 -10.38
N TRP A 184 -6.25 -2.10 -10.87
CA TRP A 184 -5.91 -2.20 -12.29
C TRP A 184 -7.15 -2.45 -13.15
N GLY A 185 -7.99 -3.41 -12.77
CA GLY A 185 -9.25 -3.70 -13.45
C GLY A 185 -10.18 -2.49 -13.49
N SER A 186 -10.29 -1.75 -12.38
CA SER A 186 -11.07 -0.50 -12.32
C SER A 186 -10.49 0.59 -13.24
N ALA A 187 -9.15 0.73 -13.32
CA ALA A 187 -8.54 1.66 -14.27
C ALA A 187 -8.83 1.28 -15.73
N ILE A 188 -8.78 -0.01 -16.06
CA ILE A 188 -9.09 -0.51 -17.42
C ILE A 188 -10.56 -0.27 -17.74
N SER A 189 -11.49 -0.52 -16.82
CA SER A 189 -12.93 -0.33 -17.03
C SER A 189 -13.30 1.09 -17.41
N LEU A 190 -12.55 2.08 -16.89
CA LEU A 190 -12.70 3.51 -17.20
C LEU A 190 -11.86 3.98 -18.40
N SER A 191 -11.12 3.07 -19.07
CA SER A 191 -10.21 3.39 -20.17
C SER A 191 -10.37 2.42 -21.34
N LYS A 192 -11.59 1.92 -21.57
CA LYS A 192 -11.89 0.94 -22.64
C LYS A 192 -11.62 1.46 -24.05
N ASP A 193 -11.57 2.77 -24.23
CA ASP A 193 -11.18 3.48 -25.44
C ASP A 193 -9.66 3.44 -25.72
N GLN A 194 -8.85 2.93 -24.78
CA GLN A 194 -7.41 2.84 -24.89
C GLN A 194 -6.95 1.38 -25.08
N PRO A 195 -6.65 0.92 -26.32
CA PRO A 195 -6.28 -0.46 -26.59
C PRO A 195 -5.08 -0.96 -25.79
N ALA A 196 -4.12 -0.06 -25.50
CA ALA A 196 -2.95 -0.39 -24.68
C ALA A 196 -3.34 -0.78 -23.24
N ARG A 197 -4.42 -0.19 -22.68
CA ARG A 197 -4.94 -0.55 -21.36
C ARG A 197 -5.70 -1.88 -21.39
N VAL A 198 -6.49 -2.08 -22.43
CA VAL A 198 -7.24 -3.33 -22.61
C VAL A 198 -6.27 -4.52 -22.77
N ALA A 199 -5.13 -4.32 -23.39
CA ALA A 199 -4.09 -5.34 -23.52
C ALA A 199 -3.48 -5.80 -22.18
N GLU A 200 -3.70 -5.05 -21.09
CA GLU A 200 -3.23 -5.39 -19.73
C GLU A 200 -4.21 -6.33 -18.98
N VAL A 201 -5.40 -6.61 -19.51
CA VAL A 201 -6.43 -7.49 -18.90
C VAL A 201 -5.87 -8.85 -18.45
N PRO A 202 -5.04 -9.57 -19.22
CA PRO A 202 -4.52 -10.87 -18.78
C PRO A 202 -3.75 -10.83 -17.46
N ALA A 203 -3.09 -9.71 -17.13
CA ALA A 203 -2.40 -9.55 -15.85
C ALA A 203 -3.39 -9.44 -14.68
N VAL A 204 -4.50 -8.74 -14.87
CA VAL A 204 -5.59 -8.65 -13.88
C VAL A 204 -6.23 -10.00 -13.65
N GLU A 205 -6.58 -10.72 -14.74
CA GLU A 205 -7.16 -12.06 -14.69
C GLU A 205 -6.28 -13.03 -13.92
N ALA A 206 -5.01 -13.11 -14.26
CA ALA A 206 -4.08 -14.02 -13.58
C ALA A 206 -3.98 -13.73 -12.07
N MET A 207 -3.98 -12.46 -11.66
CA MET A 207 -3.93 -12.09 -10.24
C MET A 207 -5.23 -12.44 -9.51
N ILE A 208 -6.41 -12.17 -10.08
CA ILE A 208 -7.71 -12.46 -9.47
C ILE A 208 -7.95 -13.96 -9.39
N ASP A 209 -7.68 -14.70 -10.48
CA ASP A 209 -7.82 -16.16 -10.48
C ASP A 209 -6.89 -16.79 -9.44
N ARG A 210 -5.65 -16.27 -9.30
CA ARG A 210 -4.74 -16.74 -8.27
C ARG A 210 -5.21 -16.42 -6.85
N CYS A 211 -5.83 -15.27 -6.63
CA CYS A 211 -6.45 -14.94 -5.34
C CYS A 211 -7.57 -15.92 -4.99
N LEU A 212 -8.42 -16.23 -5.96
CA LEU A 212 -9.53 -17.17 -5.78
C LEU A 212 -9.03 -18.58 -5.42
N GLU A 213 -7.98 -19.08 -6.09
CA GLU A 213 -7.33 -20.36 -5.78
C GLU A 213 -6.72 -20.39 -4.38
N LEU A 214 -6.11 -19.30 -3.94
CA LEU A 214 -5.36 -19.26 -2.68
C LEU A 214 -6.24 -19.04 -1.46
N ASP A 215 -7.29 -18.22 -1.57
CA ASP A 215 -8.17 -17.84 -0.47
C ASP A 215 -9.50 -17.24 -0.96
N GLU A 216 -10.42 -18.07 -1.42
CA GLU A 216 -11.74 -17.59 -1.88
C GLU A 216 -12.54 -16.86 -0.79
N ALA A 217 -12.26 -17.15 0.49
CA ALA A 217 -12.94 -16.54 1.63
C ALA A 217 -12.31 -15.20 2.07
N TYR A 218 -11.27 -14.74 1.39
CA TYR A 218 -10.62 -13.46 1.70
C TYR A 218 -11.66 -12.34 1.82
N GLU A 219 -11.58 -11.58 2.92
CA GLU A 219 -12.54 -10.50 3.27
C GLU A 219 -14.00 -10.89 2.99
N GLN A 220 -14.40 -12.07 3.48
CA GLN A 220 -15.76 -12.58 3.38
C GLN A 220 -16.27 -12.74 1.93
N GLY A 221 -15.37 -13.05 0.99
CA GLY A 221 -15.75 -13.31 -0.40
C GLY A 221 -15.69 -12.11 -1.32
N VAL A 222 -14.92 -11.08 -0.99
CA VAL A 222 -14.77 -9.87 -1.82
C VAL A 222 -14.25 -10.19 -3.24
N ILE A 223 -13.47 -11.27 -3.41
CA ILE A 223 -13.00 -11.74 -4.73
C ILE A 223 -14.20 -12.13 -5.60
N HIS A 224 -15.17 -12.83 -5.03
CA HIS A 224 -16.40 -13.17 -5.74
C HIS A 224 -17.22 -11.94 -6.09
N SER A 225 -17.29 -10.93 -5.19
CA SER A 225 -17.98 -9.66 -5.49
C SER A 225 -17.36 -8.95 -6.69
N PHE A 226 -16.04 -8.95 -6.81
CA PHE A 226 -15.34 -8.43 -7.99
C PHE A 226 -15.69 -9.24 -9.25
N LEU A 227 -15.72 -10.56 -9.16
CA LEU A 227 -15.96 -11.46 -10.29
C LEU A 227 -17.40 -11.37 -10.81
N ILE A 228 -18.39 -10.98 -10.01
CA ILE A 228 -19.77 -10.77 -10.50
C ILE A 228 -19.78 -9.80 -11.69
N SER A 229 -19.19 -8.63 -11.54
CA SER A 229 -19.12 -7.65 -12.64
C SER A 229 -18.13 -8.04 -13.73
N TYR A 230 -17.00 -8.65 -13.33
CA TYR A 230 -15.93 -8.99 -14.27
C TYR A 230 -16.33 -10.09 -15.25
N GLU A 231 -17.04 -11.14 -14.82
CA GLU A 231 -17.46 -12.27 -15.65
C GLU A 231 -18.38 -11.86 -16.79
N MET A 232 -19.09 -10.74 -16.66
CA MET A 232 -19.91 -10.18 -17.75
C MET A 232 -19.08 -9.73 -18.96
N SER A 233 -17.80 -9.38 -18.76
CA SER A 233 -16.90 -8.89 -19.81
C SER A 233 -15.72 -9.83 -20.10
N ARG A 234 -15.58 -10.92 -19.35
CA ARG A 234 -14.46 -11.87 -19.47
C ARG A 234 -14.49 -12.60 -20.81
N GLN A 235 -13.43 -12.42 -21.59
CA GLN A 235 -13.32 -13.02 -22.93
C GLN A 235 -12.88 -14.48 -22.85
N GLY A 236 -13.47 -15.33 -23.72
CA GLY A 236 -13.04 -16.74 -23.86
C GLY A 236 -13.44 -17.67 -22.71
N ALA A 237 -14.09 -17.17 -21.66
CA ALA A 237 -14.61 -18.04 -20.61
C ALA A 237 -15.81 -18.86 -21.10
N PRO A 238 -15.90 -20.16 -20.73
CA PRO A 238 -16.98 -21.04 -21.18
C PRO A 238 -18.31 -20.69 -20.51
N GLY A 239 -19.43 -21.00 -21.17
CA GLY A 239 -20.77 -20.80 -20.63
C GLY A 239 -21.31 -19.37 -20.78
N ILE A 240 -22.46 -19.13 -20.17
CA ILE A 240 -23.17 -17.85 -20.24
C ILE A 240 -22.62 -16.90 -19.19
N PRO A 241 -22.24 -15.65 -19.53
CA PRO A 241 -21.68 -14.68 -18.59
C PRO A 241 -22.54 -14.46 -17.35
N GLU A 242 -23.86 -14.32 -17.53
CA GLU A 242 -24.83 -14.10 -16.44
C GLU A 242 -24.86 -15.28 -15.45
N ASP A 243 -24.75 -16.51 -15.96
CA ASP A 243 -24.73 -17.71 -15.10
C ASP A 243 -23.45 -17.74 -14.25
N ARG A 244 -22.30 -17.37 -14.84
CA ARG A 244 -21.04 -17.26 -14.09
C ARG A 244 -21.10 -16.17 -13.03
N ALA A 245 -21.66 -15.00 -13.37
CA ALA A 245 -21.86 -13.90 -12.43
C ALA A 245 -22.75 -14.32 -11.26
N ARG A 246 -23.84 -15.05 -11.54
CA ARG A 246 -24.75 -15.57 -10.49
C ARG A 246 -24.09 -16.58 -9.57
N LEU A 247 -23.25 -17.47 -10.10
CA LEU A 247 -22.46 -18.42 -9.27
C LEU A 247 -21.56 -17.65 -8.28
N HIS A 248 -20.88 -16.60 -8.73
CA HIS A 248 -20.07 -15.76 -7.88
C HIS A 248 -20.91 -14.99 -6.85
N PHE A 249 -22.07 -14.50 -7.24
CA PHE A 249 -23.02 -13.84 -6.35
C PHE A 249 -23.47 -14.77 -5.19
N GLU A 250 -23.94 -15.98 -5.52
CA GLU A 250 -24.36 -16.96 -4.52
C GLU A 250 -23.21 -17.31 -3.55
N ARG A 251 -21.99 -17.43 -4.09
CA ARG A 251 -20.82 -17.74 -3.28
C ARG A 251 -20.45 -16.57 -2.35
N ALA A 252 -20.49 -15.32 -2.84
CA ALA A 252 -20.24 -14.12 -2.04
C ALA A 252 -21.26 -13.99 -0.89
N LEU A 253 -22.55 -14.20 -1.18
CA LEU A 253 -23.59 -14.18 -0.14
C LEU A 253 -23.35 -15.25 0.92
N LYS A 254 -22.97 -16.44 0.53
CA LYS A 254 -22.68 -17.54 1.48
C LYS A 254 -21.46 -17.21 2.36
N LEU A 255 -20.38 -16.67 1.78
CA LEU A 255 -19.15 -16.34 2.50
C LEU A 255 -19.32 -15.16 3.45
N SER A 256 -20.15 -14.20 3.09
CA SER A 256 -20.47 -13.01 3.91
C SER A 256 -21.64 -13.24 4.88
N ALA A 257 -22.26 -14.43 4.87
CA ALA A 257 -23.51 -14.68 5.60
C ALA A 257 -24.62 -13.64 5.29
N GLY A 258 -24.59 -13.05 4.09
CA GLY A 258 -25.56 -12.04 3.64
C GLY A 258 -25.42 -10.65 4.25
N VAL A 259 -24.36 -10.38 5.03
CA VAL A 259 -24.20 -9.08 5.71
C VAL A 259 -23.54 -8.00 4.83
N GLN A 260 -22.95 -8.39 3.69
CA GLN A 260 -22.33 -7.44 2.77
C GLN A 260 -23.30 -7.00 1.67
N ALA A 261 -23.41 -5.70 1.44
CA ALA A 261 -24.21 -5.13 0.35
C ALA A 261 -23.51 -5.24 -1.03
N ALA A 262 -22.18 -5.28 -1.06
CA ALA A 262 -21.41 -5.24 -2.29
C ALA A 262 -21.81 -6.30 -3.34
N PRO A 263 -22.06 -7.58 -3.01
CA PRO A 263 -22.52 -8.56 -3.99
C PRO A 263 -23.88 -8.22 -4.60
N LEU A 264 -24.81 -7.65 -3.80
CA LEU A 264 -26.15 -7.26 -4.25
C LEU A 264 -26.06 -6.12 -5.26
N VAL A 265 -25.26 -5.09 -4.94
CA VAL A 265 -25.00 -3.95 -5.83
C VAL A 265 -24.34 -4.43 -7.12
N ALA A 266 -23.27 -5.23 -7.01
CA ALA A 266 -22.55 -5.74 -8.18
C ALA A 266 -23.44 -6.54 -9.13
N LEU A 267 -24.36 -7.38 -8.59
CA LEU A 267 -25.30 -8.13 -9.44
C LEU A 267 -26.33 -7.21 -10.09
N ALA A 268 -26.88 -6.23 -9.35
CA ALA A 268 -27.88 -5.30 -9.88
C ALA A 268 -27.34 -4.38 -10.97
N GLU A 269 -26.05 -4.05 -10.92
CA GLU A 269 -25.38 -3.22 -11.93
C GLU A 269 -24.88 -4.02 -13.14
N ALA A 270 -24.56 -5.30 -12.95
CA ALA A 270 -23.93 -6.11 -13.99
C ALA A 270 -24.92 -6.95 -14.81
N VAL A 271 -26.03 -7.38 -14.22
CA VAL A 271 -27.02 -8.33 -14.76
C VAL A 271 -28.44 -7.73 -14.76
#